data_fb396f46a932deaa16c3f249b8220b7b
#
_entry.id   fb396f46a932deaa16c3f249b8220b7b
#
_cell.length_a   1.000
_cell.length_b   1.000
_cell.length_c   1.000
_cell.angle_alpha   90.00
_cell.angle_beta   90.00
_cell.angle_gamma   90.00
#
_symmetry.space_group_name_H-M   'P 1'
#
loop_
_entity.id
_entity.type
_entity.pdbx_description
1 polymer ?
#
loop_
_entity_poly.entity_id
_entity_poly.type
_entity_poly.pdbx_seq_one_letter_code
_entity_poly.pdbx_strand_id
1 'polypeptide(L)'
;MKEKKIKEKKVRKKINKKKLFINLAIYWAIGTIVTVVALYLVERYVISLSGADVNENKKENKEKGVKTINISKNAKDIQYSYDNKYYTYLFDSKVYIGSLESGEIIDTIEESNPICYFDLLYDKNLILYFTKTNNGTSATLKLTTYDIGTKRKIEYNTFTVKNFSRIKNMDMSPVINMIYINVEQKTGNSTNNIIYKINLFNTMSQIKSGLIVDRMIMLQQTDRVYYEDSNSNIYYSNSKLGIFKEKVNMIGIDTEDILYFISQDNSKVYKVKNNKITDTIELKDKDVKSTYYNNERVFVIYSDYVIEVSSDKPLESIGKIPNNVSFEAIKSDKMYVRVDDDTIKQITLDLKDIEYDSQDIVDGQEKNTNNTTNNKTNNTKKTEQPKEEKKEETNTNIKTEDTNKSTLQPDTKKPSTGGDS
;
A
#
# COMPACT_ATOMS: atom_id res chain seq x y z
N MET A 1 -32.17 22.19 85.42
CA MET A 1 -31.03 21.79 84.58
C MET A 1 -31.03 22.61 83.27
N LYS A 2 -30.12 23.56 83.15
CA LYS A 2 -30.03 24.38 81.92
C LYS A 2 -28.88 23.85 81.07
N GLU A 3 -29.24 23.26 79.93
CA GLU A 3 -28.25 22.84 78.96
C GLU A 3 -27.61 24.05 78.17
N LYS A 4 -26.32 24.21 78.36
CA LYS A 4 -25.52 25.18 77.62
C LYS A 4 -25.26 24.64 76.21
N LYS A 5 -25.95 25.17 75.18
CA LYS A 5 -25.57 24.95 73.74
C LYS A 5 -24.29 25.67 73.42
N ILE A 6 -23.21 24.93 73.27
CA ILE A 6 -21.94 25.41 72.77
C ILE A 6 -22.09 25.63 71.20
N LYS A 7 -22.13 26.88 70.82
CA LYS A 7 -22.04 27.27 69.39
C LYS A 7 -20.62 27.19 68.87
N GLU A 8 -20.26 26.13 68.20
CA GLU A 8 -18.99 26.08 67.44
C GLU A 8 -19.02 27.10 66.29
N LYS A 9 -18.23 28.17 66.41
CA LYS A 9 -17.96 29.10 65.32
C LYS A 9 -17.00 28.43 64.32
N LYS A 10 -17.49 27.89 63.20
CA LYS A 10 -16.70 27.50 62.03
C LYS A 10 -16.01 28.75 61.46
N VAL A 11 -14.73 28.94 61.77
CA VAL A 11 -13.90 29.97 61.11
C VAL A 11 -13.67 29.56 59.67
N ARG A 12 -14.40 30.13 58.74
CA ARG A 12 -14.16 29.98 57.30
C ARG A 12 -12.87 30.72 56.96
N LYS A 13 -11.77 30.00 56.78
CA LYS A 13 -10.52 30.54 56.26
C LYS A 13 -10.79 31.18 54.90
N LYS A 14 -10.63 32.48 54.75
CA LYS A 14 -10.77 33.22 53.52
C LYS A 14 -9.67 32.77 52.55
N ILE A 15 -10.00 31.88 51.59
CA ILE A 15 -9.07 31.34 50.63
C ILE A 15 -8.67 32.50 49.71
N ASN A 16 -7.35 32.80 49.67
CA ASN A 16 -6.82 33.80 48.81
C ASN A 16 -6.87 33.30 47.34
N LYS A 17 -7.94 33.72 46.64
CA LYS A 17 -8.21 33.28 45.26
C LYS A 17 -7.04 33.47 44.31
N LYS A 18 -6.22 34.52 44.48
CA LYS A 18 -5.02 34.80 43.69
C LYS A 18 -3.94 33.71 43.89
N LYS A 19 -3.70 33.29 45.15
CA LYS A 19 -2.76 32.25 45.49
C LYS A 19 -3.23 30.88 45.02
N LEU A 20 -4.54 30.60 45.06
CA LEU A 20 -5.13 29.38 44.53
C LEU A 20 -4.94 29.29 43.00
N PHE A 21 -5.17 30.40 42.29
CA PHE A 21 -5.03 30.48 40.83
C PHE A 21 -3.58 30.30 40.38
N ILE A 22 -2.62 30.91 41.08
CA ILE A 22 -1.18 30.74 40.82
C ILE A 22 -0.77 29.27 41.02
N ASN A 23 -1.19 28.64 42.11
CA ASN A 23 -0.86 27.25 42.36
C ASN A 23 -1.46 26.33 41.28
N LEU A 24 -2.71 26.57 40.84
CA LEU A 24 -3.35 25.82 39.78
C LEU A 24 -2.62 25.96 38.46
N ALA A 25 -2.17 27.17 38.11
CA ALA A 25 -1.36 27.42 36.91
C ALA A 25 -0.01 26.70 36.94
N ILE A 26 0.65 26.68 38.12
CA ILE A 26 1.91 25.94 38.32
C ILE A 26 1.69 24.42 38.13
N TYR A 27 0.64 23.85 38.75
CA TYR A 27 0.33 22.42 38.56
C TYR A 27 0.00 22.08 37.11
N TRP A 28 -0.71 22.97 36.40
CA TRP A 28 -1.03 22.80 34.99
C TRP A 28 0.26 22.82 34.14
N ALA A 29 1.18 23.78 34.38
CA ALA A 29 2.44 23.86 33.69
C ALA A 29 3.32 22.62 33.93
N ILE A 30 3.42 22.15 35.20
CA ILE A 30 4.16 20.92 35.53
C ILE A 30 3.55 19.71 34.82
N GLY A 31 2.22 19.56 34.84
CA GLY A 31 1.51 18.50 34.14
C GLY A 31 1.79 18.49 32.64
N THR A 32 1.78 19.66 32.01
CA THR A 32 2.12 19.79 30.57
C THR A 32 3.55 19.36 30.27
N ILE A 33 4.53 19.80 31.09
CA ILE A 33 5.95 19.42 30.93
C ILE A 33 6.11 17.89 31.09
N VAL A 34 5.51 17.29 32.09
CA VAL A 34 5.56 15.83 32.30
C VAL A 34 4.95 15.07 31.10
N THR A 35 3.82 15.55 30.58
CA THR A 35 3.18 14.94 29.40
C THR A 35 4.07 15.03 28.16
N VAL A 36 4.70 16.18 27.90
CA VAL A 36 5.61 16.37 26.77
C VAL A 36 6.83 15.46 26.89
N VAL A 37 7.42 15.36 28.10
CA VAL A 37 8.55 14.45 28.35
C VAL A 37 8.14 12.99 28.16
N ALA A 38 6.97 12.60 28.66
CA ALA A 38 6.45 11.25 28.48
C ALA A 38 6.23 10.91 26.99
N LEU A 39 5.63 11.81 26.22
CA LEU A 39 5.45 11.65 24.78
C LEU A 39 6.79 11.54 24.05
N TYR A 40 7.77 12.38 24.40
CA TYR A 40 9.10 12.31 23.84
C TYR A 40 9.78 10.97 24.14
N LEU A 41 9.65 10.45 25.36
CA LEU A 41 10.22 9.13 25.73
C LEU A 41 9.51 8.00 24.99
N VAL A 42 8.18 8.06 24.82
CA VAL A 42 7.43 7.10 24.02
C VAL A 42 7.85 7.15 22.55
N GLU A 43 7.99 8.32 21.98
CA GLU A 43 8.49 8.50 20.62
C GLU A 43 9.89 7.90 20.45
N ARG A 44 10.81 8.21 21.37
CA ARG A 44 12.17 7.62 21.39
C ARG A 44 12.15 6.11 21.55
N TYR A 45 11.26 5.59 22.38
CA TYR A 45 11.10 4.15 22.57
C TYR A 45 10.55 3.48 21.31
N VAL A 46 9.52 4.08 20.67
CA VAL A 46 8.97 3.60 19.40
C VAL A 46 10.01 3.65 18.27
N ILE A 47 10.79 4.74 18.18
CA ILE A 47 11.88 4.88 17.20
C ILE A 47 12.97 3.83 17.46
N SER A 48 13.35 3.58 18.72
CA SER A 48 14.33 2.54 19.06
C SER A 48 13.83 1.13 18.73
N LEU A 49 12.52 0.87 18.86
CA LEU A 49 11.89 -0.38 18.45
C LEU A 49 11.77 -0.52 16.93
N SER A 50 11.64 0.60 16.22
CA SER A 50 11.53 0.61 14.75
C SER A 50 12.90 0.54 14.05
N GLY A 51 14.02 0.57 14.78
CA GLY A 51 15.36 0.57 14.20
C GLY A 51 15.71 1.84 13.41
N ALA A 52 14.88 2.88 13.52
CA ALA A 52 15.14 4.17 12.87
C ALA A 52 16.22 4.93 13.68
N ASP A 53 17.46 4.85 13.25
CA ASP A 53 18.53 5.71 13.76
C ASP A 53 18.26 7.16 13.39
N VAL A 54 17.86 7.97 14.39
CA VAL A 54 17.72 9.42 14.26
C VAL A 54 19.13 10.04 14.33
N ASN A 55 19.96 9.79 13.33
CA ASN A 55 21.19 10.53 13.08
C ASN A 55 21.13 11.18 11.68
N GLU A 56 20.11 12.01 11.47
CA GLU A 56 20.04 12.92 10.33
C GLU A 56 20.88 14.18 10.56
N ASN A 57 22.19 14.06 10.69
CA ASN A 57 23.08 15.22 10.53
C ASN A 57 24.52 14.78 10.17
N LYS A 58 24.65 13.86 9.21
CA LYS A 58 25.84 13.80 8.38
C LYS A 58 25.46 14.36 7.01
N LYS A 59 25.98 15.54 6.67
CA LYS A 59 26.11 15.98 5.28
C LYS A 59 26.93 14.90 4.57
N GLU A 60 26.23 13.92 3.98
CA GLU A 60 26.86 12.99 3.05
C GLU A 60 27.34 13.81 1.85
N ASN A 61 28.65 13.85 1.69
CA ASN A 61 29.24 14.13 0.39
C ASN A 61 28.67 13.09 -0.56
N LYS A 62 27.73 13.53 -1.41
CA LYS A 62 27.15 12.72 -2.49
C LYS A 62 28.25 12.38 -3.47
N GLU A 63 29.02 11.33 -3.22
CA GLU A 63 29.68 10.61 -4.30
C GLU A 63 28.56 10.04 -5.19
N LYS A 64 28.44 10.57 -6.40
CA LYS A 64 27.61 10.02 -7.48
C LYS A 64 28.21 8.69 -7.96
N GLY A 65 28.26 7.69 -7.11
CA GLY A 65 28.71 6.34 -7.44
C GLY A 65 27.50 5.45 -7.72
N VAL A 66 27.47 4.82 -8.89
CA VAL A 66 26.52 3.74 -9.17
C VAL A 66 26.86 2.58 -8.25
N LYS A 67 26.03 2.30 -7.25
CA LYS A 67 26.22 1.17 -6.36
C LYS A 67 25.87 -0.13 -7.10
N THR A 68 26.76 -1.11 -6.98
CA THR A 68 26.57 -2.43 -7.58
C THR A 68 26.32 -3.44 -6.46
N ILE A 69 25.32 -4.29 -6.65
CA ILE A 69 24.92 -5.35 -5.73
C ILE A 69 25.14 -6.67 -6.44
N ASN A 70 25.90 -7.57 -5.83
CA ASN A 70 26.07 -8.91 -6.33
C ASN A 70 25.09 -9.85 -5.62
N ILE A 71 24.34 -10.62 -6.40
CA ILE A 71 23.35 -11.60 -5.90
C ILE A 71 23.75 -13.01 -6.37
N SER A 72 23.18 -14.02 -5.73
CA SER A 72 23.40 -15.40 -6.21
C SER A 72 22.78 -15.57 -7.59
N LYS A 73 23.50 -16.25 -8.49
CA LYS A 73 22.94 -16.64 -9.79
C LYS A 73 21.66 -17.47 -9.57
N ASN A 74 20.60 -17.15 -10.31
CA ASN A 74 19.26 -17.71 -10.14
C ASN A 74 18.54 -17.30 -8.84
N ALA A 75 18.98 -16.22 -8.18
CA ALA A 75 18.21 -15.60 -7.11
C ALA A 75 16.81 -15.18 -7.59
N LYS A 76 15.80 -15.42 -6.76
CA LYS A 76 14.39 -15.13 -7.06
C LYS A 76 13.84 -14.10 -6.09
N ASP A 77 12.79 -13.40 -6.53
CA ASP A 77 11.98 -12.54 -5.70
C ASP A 77 12.81 -11.48 -4.98
N ILE A 78 13.61 -10.71 -5.74
CA ILE A 78 14.46 -9.67 -5.15
C ILE A 78 13.59 -8.52 -4.70
N GLN A 79 13.74 -8.11 -3.44
CA GLN A 79 12.97 -7.05 -2.83
C GLN A 79 13.90 -6.06 -2.12
N TYR A 80 13.41 -4.82 -1.97
CA TYR A 80 14.15 -3.70 -1.39
C TYR A 80 13.38 -3.11 -0.23
N SER A 81 14.08 -2.82 0.89
CA SER A 81 13.47 -2.28 2.09
C SER A 81 12.90 -0.87 1.88
N TYR A 82 11.91 -0.52 2.69
CA TYR A 82 11.23 0.77 2.62
C TYR A 82 12.19 1.95 2.82
N ASP A 83 13.22 1.78 3.64
CA ASP A 83 14.22 2.79 3.98
C ASP A 83 15.48 2.76 3.10
N ASN A 84 15.49 1.95 2.04
CA ASN A 84 16.62 1.75 1.12
C ASN A 84 17.93 1.32 1.81
N LYS A 85 17.84 0.61 2.95
CA LYS A 85 19.04 0.09 3.65
C LYS A 85 19.36 -1.35 3.27
N TYR A 86 18.33 -2.14 2.94
CA TYR A 86 18.46 -3.57 2.72
C TYR A 86 17.90 -4.02 1.37
N TYR A 87 18.46 -5.09 0.86
CA TYR A 87 17.87 -5.90 -0.20
C TYR A 87 17.77 -7.35 0.29
N THR A 88 16.79 -8.07 -0.25
CA THR A 88 16.54 -9.47 0.11
C THR A 88 16.25 -10.28 -1.13
N TYR A 89 16.61 -11.57 -1.11
CA TYR A 89 16.26 -12.49 -2.20
C TYR A 89 16.19 -13.93 -1.68
N LEU A 90 15.43 -14.78 -2.39
CA LEU A 90 15.33 -16.21 -2.13
C LEU A 90 16.29 -16.97 -3.04
N PHE A 91 17.16 -17.76 -2.42
CA PHE A 91 18.05 -18.67 -3.12
C PHE A 91 18.28 -19.92 -2.28
N ASP A 92 18.24 -21.11 -2.91
CA ASP A 92 18.43 -22.41 -2.25
C ASP A 92 17.60 -22.58 -0.97
N SER A 93 16.31 -22.19 -1.03
CA SER A 93 15.37 -22.25 0.10
C SER A 93 15.77 -21.46 1.35
N LYS A 94 16.65 -20.47 1.20
CA LYS A 94 17.08 -19.51 2.23
C LYS A 94 16.80 -18.10 1.77
N VAL A 95 16.49 -17.21 2.71
CA VAL A 95 16.39 -15.78 2.42
C VAL A 95 17.68 -15.09 2.81
N TYR A 96 18.32 -14.47 1.84
CA TYR A 96 19.53 -13.68 2.01
C TYR A 96 19.15 -12.22 2.22
N ILE A 97 19.81 -11.56 3.14
CA ILE A 97 19.62 -10.16 3.49
C ILE A 97 20.95 -9.45 3.28
N GLY A 98 20.98 -8.49 2.36
CA GLY A 98 22.15 -7.70 2.06
C GLY A 98 21.97 -6.23 2.41
N SER A 99 23.07 -5.54 2.63
CA SER A 99 23.12 -4.09 2.81
C SER A 99 23.21 -3.37 1.48
N LEU A 100 22.31 -2.43 1.22
CA LEU A 100 22.38 -1.55 0.05
C LEU A 100 23.55 -0.55 0.13
N GLU A 101 24.10 -0.32 1.32
CA GLU A 101 25.25 0.56 1.50
C GLU A 101 26.56 -0.13 1.10
N SER A 102 26.81 -1.35 1.60
CA SER A 102 28.05 -2.10 1.30
C SER A 102 27.93 -3.02 0.10
N GLY A 103 26.72 -3.43 -0.30
CA GLY A 103 26.48 -4.47 -1.31
C GLY A 103 26.69 -5.90 -0.78
N GLU A 104 27.04 -6.07 0.49
CA GLU A 104 27.39 -7.36 1.09
C GLU A 104 26.18 -8.02 1.78
N ILE A 105 26.19 -9.36 1.86
CA ILE A 105 25.23 -10.12 2.66
C ILE A 105 25.56 -9.95 4.12
N ILE A 106 24.60 -9.46 4.90
CA ILE A 106 24.73 -9.17 6.34
C ILE A 106 24.04 -10.20 7.22
N ASP A 107 23.09 -10.96 6.63
CA ASP A 107 22.36 -12.01 7.33
C ASP A 107 21.75 -13.02 6.38
N THR A 108 21.38 -14.21 6.92
CA THR A 108 20.70 -15.26 6.16
C THR A 108 19.66 -15.95 7.04
N ILE A 109 18.43 -15.98 6.59
CA ILE A 109 17.38 -16.77 7.24
C ILE A 109 17.44 -18.19 6.69
N GLU A 110 17.80 -19.11 7.57
CA GLU A 110 17.82 -20.54 7.32
C GLU A 110 16.91 -21.26 8.31
N GLU A 111 16.17 -22.26 7.84
CA GLU A 111 15.22 -23.04 8.61
C GLU A 111 15.43 -24.53 8.37
N SER A 112 14.98 -25.38 9.33
CA SER A 112 15.04 -26.83 9.20
C SER A 112 14.19 -27.36 8.04
N ASN A 113 13.12 -26.63 7.69
CA ASN A 113 12.27 -26.90 6.54
C ASN A 113 12.52 -25.84 5.46
N PRO A 114 12.44 -26.18 4.16
CA PRO A 114 12.71 -25.25 3.08
C PRO A 114 11.77 -24.03 3.13
N ILE A 115 12.34 -22.84 2.99
CA ILE A 115 11.57 -21.61 2.77
C ILE A 115 11.06 -21.66 1.33
N CYS A 116 9.76 -21.53 1.16
CA CYS A 116 9.11 -21.62 -0.15
C CYS A 116 8.53 -20.31 -0.66
N TYR A 117 8.48 -19.29 0.19
CA TYR A 117 8.01 -17.95 -0.14
C TYR A 117 8.47 -16.97 0.94
N PHE A 118 8.75 -15.72 0.55
CA PHE A 118 8.96 -14.63 1.49
C PHE A 118 8.42 -13.32 0.89
N ASP A 119 8.22 -12.35 1.78
CA ASP A 119 7.83 -10.99 1.43
C ASP A 119 8.43 -10.00 2.44
N LEU A 120 9.01 -8.92 1.94
CA LEU A 120 9.57 -7.83 2.74
C LEU A 120 8.54 -6.71 2.82
N LEU A 121 8.11 -6.36 4.03
CA LEU A 121 7.07 -5.35 4.20
C LEU A 121 7.49 -4.00 3.64
N TYR A 122 6.54 -3.33 3.00
CA TYR A 122 6.78 -2.05 2.32
C TYR A 122 6.94 -0.86 3.28
N ASP A 123 6.55 -1.01 4.57
CA ASP A 123 6.53 0.05 5.59
C ASP A 123 7.52 -0.17 6.75
N LYS A 124 8.20 -1.32 6.80
CA LYS A 124 9.15 -1.66 7.87
C LYS A 124 10.11 -2.78 7.46
N ASN A 125 11.23 -2.88 8.17
CA ASN A 125 12.25 -3.90 7.93
C ASN A 125 11.86 -5.25 8.56
N LEU A 126 10.70 -5.77 8.17
CA LEU A 126 10.14 -7.03 8.62
C LEU A 126 9.91 -7.96 7.43
N ILE A 127 10.46 -9.15 7.49
CA ILE A 127 10.28 -10.21 6.49
C ILE A 127 9.23 -11.19 7.00
N LEU A 128 8.22 -11.46 6.16
CA LEU A 128 7.31 -12.58 6.35
C LEU A 128 7.78 -13.72 5.45
N TYR A 129 7.87 -14.93 5.97
CA TYR A 129 8.26 -16.08 5.15
C TYR A 129 7.49 -17.34 5.52
N PHE A 130 7.35 -18.22 4.54
CA PHE A 130 6.74 -19.52 4.71
C PHE A 130 7.76 -20.63 4.59
N THR A 131 7.79 -21.51 5.58
CA THR A 131 8.42 -22.82 5.44
C THR A 131 7.39 -23.87 5.06
N LYS A 132 7.83 -24.90 4.38
CA LYS A 132 6.99 -25.99 3.88
C LYS A 132 7.46 -27.34 4.39
N THR A 133 6.52 -28.13 4.93
CA THR A 133 6.72 -29.56 5.24
C THR A 133 5.74 -30.37 4.39
N ASN A 134 6.25 -31.29 3.57
CA ASN A 134 5.43 -32.16 2.74
C ASN A 134 4.85 -33.32 3.55
N ASN A 135 3.54 -33.54 3.45
CA ASN A 135 2.80 -34.63 4.11
C ASN A 135 1.96 -35.35 3.07
N GLY A 136 2.60 -36.22 2.28
CA GLY A 136 1.94 -36.93 1.17
C GLY A 136 1.40 -35.97 0.11
N THR A 137 0.07 -35.95 -0.11
CA THR A 137 -0.59 -35.03 -1.05
C THR A 137 -0.85 -33.65 -0.48
N SER A 138 -0.47 -33.40 0.76
CA SER A 138 -0.66 -32.12 1.45
C SER A 138 0.68 -31.51 1.84
N ALA A 139 0.71 -30.21 2.05
CA ALA A 139 1.85 -29.52 2.66
C ALA A 139 1.38 -28.72 3.88
N THR A 140 2.14 -28.80 4.95
CA THR A 140 1.99 -27.89 6.10
C THR A 140 2.86 -26.69 5.87
N LEU A 141 2.24 -25.50 5.87
CA LEU A 141 2.88 -24.21 5.72
C LEU A 141 2.93 -23.51 7.09
N LYS A 142 4.10 -23.02 7.46
CA LYS A 142 4.29 -22.24 8.68
C LYS A 142 4.73 -20.83 8.29
N LEU A 143 3.93 -19.83 8.68
CA LEU A 143 4.24 -18.40 8.52
C LEU A 143 5.03 -17.93 9.72
N THR A 144 6.17 -17.32 9.46
CA THR A 144 7.06 -16.72 10.45
C THR A 144 7.41 -15.30 10.03
N THR A 145 7.54 -14.40 11.00
CA THR A 145 8.08 -13.06 10.81
C THR A 145 9.53 -13.00 11.28
N TYR A 146 10.35 -12.21 10.58
CA TYR A 146 11.73 -11.94 10.93
C TYR A 146 12.00 -10.44 10.88
N ASP A 147 12.37 -9.86 12.01
CA ASP A 147 12.79 -8.46 12.13
C ASP A 147 14.28 -8.33 11.82
N ILE A 148 14.62 -7.59 10.77
CA ILE A 148 16.02 -7.45 10.30
C ILE A 148 16.89 -6.75 11.35
N GLY A 149 16.37 -5.73 12.02
CA GLY A 149 17.12 -4.93 12.97
C GLY A 149 17.44 -5.68 14.27
N THR A 150 16.46 -6.42 14.80
CA THR A 150 16.59 -7.16 16.07
C THR A 150 16.95 -8.63 15.89
N LYS A 151 16.91 -9.14 14.66
CA LYS A 151 17.10 -10.56 14.30
C LYS A 151 16.12 -11.51 15.00
N ARG A 152 14.95 -10.97 15.39
CA ARG A 152 13.93 -11.73 16.13
C ARG A 152 13.01 -12.45 15.19
N LYS A 153 12.79 -13.75 15.43
CA LYS A 153 11.80 -14.59 14.75
C LYS A 153 10.56 -14.74 15.61
N ILE A 154 9.36 -14.64 15.01
CA ILE A 154 8.09 -14.89 15.67
C ILE A 154 7.25 -15.79 14.75
N GLU A 155 6.86 -16.96 15.25
CA GLU A 155 5.90 -17.82 14.54
C GLU A 155 4.52 -17.17 14.59
N TYR A 156 3.89 -17.06 13.42
CA TYR A 156 2.63 -16.34 13.29
C TYR A 156 1.45 -17.29 13.10
N ASN A 157 1.53 -18.21 12.14
CA ASN A 157 0.45 -19.15 11.83
C ASN A 157 0.98 -20.44 11.20
N THR A 158 0.22 -21.54 11.36
CA THR A 158 0.51 -22.81 10.70
C THR A 158 -0.78 -23.43 10.18
N PHE A 159 -0.78 -23.85 8.91
CA PHE A 159 -1.95 -24.46 8.28
C PHE A 159 -1.55 -25.48 7.21
N THR A 160 -2.50 -26.34 6.85
CA THR A 160 -2.27 -27.40 5.87
C THR A 160 -3.07 -27.17 4.61
N VAL A 161 -2.41 -27.32 3.46
CA VAL A 161 -2.99 -27.17 2.12
C VAL A 161 -2.87 -28.49 1.37
N LYS A 162 -3.99 -29.00 0.85
CA LYS A 162 -4.00 -30.19 -0.04
C LYS A 162 -3.48 -29.79 -1.42
N ASN A 163 -2.75 -30.69 -2.07
CA ASN A 163 -2.22 -30.50 -3.43
C ASN A 163 -1.45 -29.18 -3.61
N PHE A 164 -0.74 -28.75 -2.57
CA PHE A 164 0.04 -27.51 -2.58
C PHE A 164 1.08 -27.54 -3.71
N SER A 165 1.09 -26.50 -4.53
CA SER A 165 2.11 -26.26 -5.55
C SER A 165 3.07 -25.15 -5.09
N ARG A 166 2.53 -23.95 -4.85
CA ARG A 166 3.31 -22.78 -4.39
C ARG A 166 2.40 -21.73 -3.76
N ILE A 167 2.99 -20.82 -3.02
CA ILE A 167 2.38 -19.50 -2.75
C ILE A 167 2.66 -18.64 -3.97
N LYS A 168 1.64 -18.10 -4.60
CA LYS A 168 1.76 -17.28 -5.80
C LYS A 168 2.08 -15.83 -5.46
N ASN A 169 1.36 -15.29 -4.49
CA ASN A 169 1.62 -14.00 -3.87
C ASN A 169 0.93 -13.89 -2.50
N MET A 170 1.42 -13.00 -1.71
CA MET A 170 0.83 -12.57 -0.44
C MET A 170 0.73 -11.04 -0.47
N ASP A 171 -0.27 -10.52 0.21
CA ASP A 171 -0.39 -9.08 0.42
C ASP A 171 -0.84 -8.83 1.86
N MET A 172 -0.28 -7.81 2.48
CA MET A 172 -0.53 -7.48 3.89
C MET A 172 -0.80 -5.99 4.04
N SER A 173 -1.82 -5.66 4.84
CA SER A 173 -1.99 -4.32 5.35
C SER A 173 -1.49 -4.24 6.80
N PRO A 174 -0.40 -3.51 7.07
CA PRO A 174 0.06 -3.27 8.44
C PRO A 174 -0.90 -2.35 9.22
N VAL A 175 -1.70 -1.55 8.54
CA VAL A 175 -2.68 -0.64 9.17
C VAL A 175 -3.79 -1.40 9.88
N ILE A 176 -4.33 -2.43 9.24
CA ILE A 176 -5.43 -3.24 9.79
C ILE A 176 -4.99 -4.65 10.23
N ASN A 177 -3.69 -4.96 10.13
CA ASN A 177 -3.10 -6.27 10.48
C ASN A 177 -3.82 -7.45 9.82
N MET A 178 -4.01 -7.37 8.52
CA MET A 178 -4.62 -8.41 7.71
C MET A 178 -3.62 -8.92 6.69
N ILE A 179 -3.62 -10.24 6.47
CA ILE A 179 -2.80 -10.90 5.47
C ILE A 179 -3.72 -11.69 4.54
N TYR A 180 -3.57 -11.49 3.24
CA TYR A 180 -4.16 -12.32 2.21
C TYR A 180 -3.09 -13.14 1.51
N ILE A 181 -3.35 -14.43 1.29
CA ILE A 181 -2.40 -15.39 0.73
C ILE A 181 -3.06 -16.10 -0.44
N ASN A 182 -2.49 -15.98 -1.62
CA ASN A 182 -2.91 -16.68 -2.82
C ASN A 182 -2.07 -17.95 -2.97
N VAL A 183 -2.68 -19.08 -2.70
CA VAL A 183 -2.05 -20.41 -2.75
C VAL A 183 -2.49 -21.15 -4.00
N GLU A 184 -1.52 -21.56 -4.80
CA GLU A 184 -1.73 -22.41 -5.97
C GLU A 184 -1.74 -23.89 -5.58
N GLN A 185 -2.76 -24.60 -6.04
CA GLN A 185 -2.90 -26.04 -5.91
C GLN A 185 -2.83 -26.70 -7.29
N LYS A 186 -2.24 -27.88 -7.36
CA LYS A 186 -2.14 -28.66 -8.58
C LYS A 186 -2.63 -30.08 -8.36
N THR A 187 -3.62 -30.49 -9.14
CA THR A 187 -4.17 -31.86 -9.14
C THR A 187 -4.10 -32.44 -10.55
N GLY A 188 -3.15 -33.34 -10.78
CA GLY A 188 -2.82 -33.78 -12.13
C GLY A 188 -2.41 -32.62 -13.03
N ASN A 189 -3.15 -32.39 -14.11
CA ASN A 189 -2.92 -31.27 -15.03
C ASN A 189 -3.74 -30.02 -14.71
N SER A 190 -4.61 -30.08 -13.71
CA SER A 190 -5.46 -28.95 -13.32
C SER A 190 -4.77 -28.11 -12.25
N THR A 191 -4.79 -26.80 -12.47
CA THR A 191 -4.31 -25.79 -11.52
C THR A 191 -5.49 -24.96 -11.05
N ASN A 192 -5.57 -24.69 -9.76
CA ASN A 192 -6.51 -23.74 -9.18
C ASN A 192 -5.85 -22.98 -8.02
N ASN A 193 -6.48 -21.91 -7.58
CA ASN A 193 -5.99 -21.14 -6.44
C ASN A 193 -7.01 -21.15 -5.30
N ILE A 194 -6.47 -21.02 -4.08
CA ILE A 194 -7.23 -20.70 -2.87
C ILE A 194 -6.67 -19.40 -2.32
N ILE A 195 -7.58 -18.44 -2.07
CA ILE A 195 -7.25 -17.22 -1.33
C ILE A 195 -7.59 -17.46 0.13
N TYR A 196 -6.58 -17.39 0.98
CA TYR A 196 -6.73 -17.39 2.44
C TYR A 196 -6.58 -15.98 2.99
N LYS A 197 -7.23 -15.74 4.12
CA LYS A 197 -7.12 -14.52 4.91
C LYS A 197 -6.72 -14.90 6.33
N ILE A 198 -5.74 -14.22 6.89
CA ILE A 198 -5.36 -14.29 8.30
C ILE A 198 -5.62 -12.91 8.92
N ASN A 199 -6.39 -12.89 10.01
CA ASN A 199 -6.71 -11.65 10.72
C ASN A 199 -5.76 -11.38 11.90
N LEU A 200 -5.95 -10.25 12.56
CA LEU A 200 -5.20 -9.82 13.74
C LEU A 200 -5.13 -10.88 14.86
N PHE A 201 -6.16 -11.73 14.98
CA PHE A 201 -6.23 -12.78 15.99
C PHE A 201 -5.63 -14.12 15.52
N ASN A 202 -4.85 -14.12 14.44
CA ASN A 202 -4.31 -15.31 13.78
C ASN A 202 -5.38 -16.31 13.32
N THR A 203 -6.63 -15.86 13.19
CA THR A 203 -7.70 -16.70 12.67
C THR A 203 -7.61 -16.73 11.15
N MET A 204 -7.48 -17.92 10.60
CA MET A 204 -7.43 -18.14 9.17
C MET A 204 -8.80 -18.51 8.61
N SER A 205 -9.16 -17.94 7.48
CA SER A 205 -10.37 -18.25 6.73
C SER A 205 -10.07 -18.37 5.25
N GLN A 206 -10.82 -19.24 4.56
CA GLN A 206 -10.78 -19.34 3.09
C GLN A 206 -11.78 -18.34 2.52
N ILE A 207 -11.32 -17.45 1.64
CA ILE A 207 -12.16 -16.43 1.01
C ILE A 207 -12.65 -16.88 -0.34
N LYS A 208 -11.80 -17.50 -1.15
CA LYS A 208 -12.13 -17.94 -2.52
C LYS A 208 -11.39 -19.20 -2.88
N SER A 209 -11.98 -20.00 -3.76
CA SER A 209 -11.33 -21.17 -4.38
C SER A 209 -11.92 -21.43 -5.77
N GLY A 210 -11.23 -22.27 -6.54
CA GLY A 210 -11.72 -22.75 -7.83
C GLY A 210 -11.53 -21.77 -9.00
N LEU A 211 -10.68 -20.76 -8.85
CA LEU A 211 -10.25 -19.85 -9.93
C LEU A 211 -8.74 -19.98 -10.12
N ILE A 212 -8.27 -19.63 -11.30
CA ILE A 212 -6.85 -19.38 -11.55
C ILE A 212 -6.66 -17.87 -11.33
N VAL A 213 -6.05 -17.50 -10.20
CA VAL A 213 -5.80 -16.11 -9.82
C VAL A 213 -4.42 -15.70 -10.27
N ASP A 214 -4.32 -14.69 -11.11
CA ASP A 214 -3.05 -14.17 -11.62
C ASP A 214 -2.46 -13.09 -10.72
N ARG A 215 -3.26 -12.14 -10.30
CA ARG A 215 -2.87 -11.07 -9.37
C ARG A 215 -3.88 -10.93 -8.24
N MET A 216 -3.39 -10.47 -7.11
CA MET A 216 -4.19 -10.13 -5.94
C MET A 216 -3.59 -8.90 -5.29
N ILE A 217 -4.43 -7.92 -4.97
CA ILE A 217 -4.05 -6.68 -4.29
C ILE A 217 -5.05 -6.43 -3.18
N MET A 218 -4.53 -6.20 -1.98
CA MET A 218 -5.31 -5.84 -0.82
C MET A 218 -5.33 -4.32 -0.64
N LEU A 219 -6.48 -3.74 -0.25
CA LEU A 219 -6.55 -2.35 0.18
C LEU A 219 -5.82 -2.18 1.52
N GLN A 220 -5.12 -1.04 1.67
CA GLN A 220 -4.29 -0.82 2.85
C GLN A 220 -5.09 -0.37 4.07
N GLN A 221 -6.19 0.35 3.85
CA GLN A 221 -6.99 0.95 4.92
C GLN A 221 -8.27 0.16 5.22
N THR A 222 -8.65 -0.80 4.37
CA THR A 222 -9.88 -1.57 4.54
C THR A 222 -9.64 -3.06 4.29
N ASP A 223 -10.38 -3.90 5.01
CA ASP A 223 -10.35 -5.35 4.88
C ASP A 223 -11.04 -5.81 3.57
N ARG A 224 -10.41 -5.52 2.45
CA ARG A 224 -10.90 -5.81 1.10
C ARG A 224 -9.78 -6.22 0.18
N VAL A 225 -10.05 -7.18 -0.70
CA VAL A 225 -9.11 -7.70 -1.67
C VAL A 225 -9.70 -7.67 -3.07
N TYR A 226 -8.87 -7.24 -4.01
CA TYR A 226 -9.13 -7.36 -5.45
C TYR A 226 -8.25 -8.45 -6.01
N TYR A 227 -8.76 -9.20 -6.97
CA TYR A 227 -7.97 -10.20 -7.68
C TYR A 227 -8.41 -10.31 -9.14
N GLU A 228 -7.44 -10.63 -9.96
CA GLU A 228 -7.57 -10.85 -11.39
C GLU A 228 -7.44 -12.34 -11.68
N ASP A 229 -8.36 -12.88 -12.50
CA ASP A 229 -8.26 -14.25 -12.98
C ASP A 229 -7.49 -14.34 -14.31
N SER A 230 -7.15 -15.55 -14.74
CA SER A 230 -6.42 -15.83 -15.99
C SER A 230 -7.15 -15.37 -17.27
N ASN A 231 -8.40 -14.93 -17.17
CA ASN A 231 -9.17 -14.36 -18.28
C ASN A 231 -9.26 -12.83 -18.20
N SER A 232 -8.47 -12.20 -17.33
CA SER A 232 -8.50 -10.77 -17.03
C SER A 232 -9.88 -10.30 -16.54
N ASN A 233 -10.59 -11.16 -15.80
CA ASN A 233 -11.76 -10.71 -15.07
C ASN A 233 -11.29 -10.23 -13.68
N ILE A 234 -11.73 -9.03 -13.33
CA ILE A 234 -11.45 -8.43 -12.04
C ILE A 234 -12.58 -8.77 -11.07
N TYR A 235 -12.20 -9.17 -9.88
CA TYR A 235 -13.10 -9.47 -8.78
C TYR A 235 -12.81 -8.57 -7.60
N TYR A 236 -13.86 -8.19 -6.91
CA TYR A 236 -13.84 -7.49 -5.65
C TYR A 236 -14.51 -8.37 -4.61
N SER A 237 -13.76 -8.81 -3.61
CA SER A 237 -14.20 -9.85 -2.69
C SER A 237 -14.71 -11.09 -3.43
N ASN A 238 -16.02 -11.35 -3.50
CA ASN A 238 -16.59 -12.50 -4.19
C ASN A 238 -17.36 -12.15 -5.47
N SER A 239 -17.43 -10.88 -5.84
CA SER A 239 -18.22 -10.39 -6.98
C SER A 239 -17.33 -9.91 -8.12
N LYS A 240 -17.74 -10.20 -9.37
CA LYS A 240 -17.04 -9.65 -10.53
C LYS A 240 -17.25 -8.14 -10.61
N LEU A 241 -16.16 -7.40 -10.82
CA LEU A 241 -16.18 -5.94 -10.97
C LEU A 241 -16.50 -5.59 -12.43
N GLY A 242 -17.69 -5.07 -12.68
CA GLY A 242 -18.19 -4.77 -14.03
C GLY A 242 -18.15 -3.30 -14.40
N ILE A 243 -17.10 -2.55 -14.00
CA ILE A 243 -16.98 -1.10 -14.24
C ILE A 243 -16.26 -0.75 -15.55
N PHE A 244 -15.49 -1.69 -16.10
CA PHE A 244 -14.72 -1.48 -17.32
C PHE A 244 -15.53 -1.89 -18.55
N LYS A 245 -15.43 -1.09 -19.62
CA LYS A 245 -16.03 -1.40 -20.95
C LYS A 245 -15.15 -2.34 -21.78
N GLU A 246 -13.91 -2.50 -21.39
CA GLU A 246 -12.89 -3.31 -22.05
C GLU A 246 -12.17 -4.20 -21.05
N LYS A 247 -11.33 -5.10 -21.52
CA LYS A 247 -10.50 -5.91 -20.67
C LYS A 247 -9.31 -5.08 -20.15
N VAL A 248 -9.03 -5.25 -18.88
CA VAL A 248 -7.95 -4.56 -18.18
C VAL A 248 -7.15 -5.55 -17.34
N ASN A 249 -5.90 -5.20 -17.04
CA ASN A 249 -5.06 -5.91 -16.08
C ASN A 249 -4.81 -5.00 -14.87
N MET A 250 -4.82 -5.59 -13.70
CA MET A 250 -4.49 -4.91 -12.43
C MET A 250 -3.00 -4.60 -12.38
N ILE A 251 -2.58 -3.38 -12.05
CA ILE A 251 -1.16 -3.00 -12.03
C ILE A 251 -0.64 -2.57 -10.65
N GLY A 252 -1.47 -2.06 -9.78
CA GLY A 252 -1.00 -1.67 -8.46
C GLY A 252 -2.03 -0.90 -7.64
N ILE A 253 -1.56 -0.42 -6.50
CA ILE A 253 -2.29 0.40 -5.54
C ILE A 253 -1.35 1.47 -4.99
N ASP A 254 -1.89 2.62 -4.60
CA ASP A 254 -1.17 3.67 -3.89
C ASP A 254 -1.58 3.77 -2.41
N THR A 255 -0.99 4.72 -1.70
CA THR A 255 -1.24 4.96 -0.27
C THR A 255 -2.66 5.42 0.07
N GLU A 256 -3.43 5.87 -0.92
CA GLU A 256 -4.82 6.33 -0.76
C GLU A 256 -5.86 5.26 -1.08
N ASP A 257 -5.45 4.01 -1.25
CA ASP A 257 -6.30 2.89 -1.72
C ASP A 257 -6.88 3.14 -3.13
N ILE A 258 -6.20 3.92 -3.98
CA ILE A 258 -6.52 4.03 -5.38
C ILE A 258 -5.88 2.84 -6.11
N LEU A 259 -6.71 2.05 -6.78
CA LEU A 259 -6.28 0.93 -7.61
C LEU A 259 -6.05 1.40 -9.04
N TYR A 260 -5.01 0.86 -9.66
CA TYR A 260 -4.61 1.17 -11.01
C TYR A 260 -4.78 -0.05 -11.91
N PHE A 261 -5.37 0.17 -13.08
CA PHE A 261 -5.60 -0.87 -14.09
C PHE A 261 -5.14 -0.35 -15.45
N ILE A 262 -4.47 -1.20 -16.22
CA ILE A 262 -4.07 -0.88 -17.58
C ILE A 262 -4.96 -1.62 -18.59
N SER A 263 -5.38 -0.94 -19.65
CA SER A 263 -6.09 -1.58 -20.78
C SER A 263 -5.19 -2.62 -21.45
N GLN A 264 -5.77 -3.69 -22.00
CA GLN A 264 -4.98 -4.76 -22.64
C GLN A 264 -4.19 -4.29 -23.88
N ASP A 265 -4.64 -3.21 -24.52
CA ASP A 265 -3.94 -2.58 -25.64
C ASP A 265 -2.89 -1.56 -25.21
N ASN A 266 -2.65 -1.41 -23.89
CA ASN A 266 -1.71 -0.48 -23.29
C ASN A 266 -1.98 1.00 -23.65
N SER A 267 -3.20 1.36 -23.96
CA SER A 267 -3.53 2.74 -24.34
C SER A 267 -3.94 3.62 -23.16
N LYS A 268 -4.40 3.00 -22.05
CA LYS A 268 -5.01 3.71 -20.93
C LYS A 268 -4.64 3.10 -19.60
N VAL A 269 -4.53 3.96 -18.59
CA VAL A 269 -4.50 3.56 -17.18
C VAL A 269 -5.74 4.14 -16.49
N TYR A 270 -6.51 3.28 -15.83
CA TYR A 270 -7.69 3.66 -15.06
C TYR A 270 -7.33 3.75 -13.58
N LYS A 271 -7.70 4.87 -12.94
CA LYS A 271 -7.67 5.02 -11.49
C LYS A 271 -9.05 4.65 -10.93
N VAL A 272 -9.08 3.75 -9.96
CA VAL A 272 -10.33 3.23 -9.38
C VAL A 272 -10.30 3.39 -7.86
N LYS A 273 -11.30 4.07 -7.33
CA LYS A 273 -11.54 4.20 -5.88
C LYS A 273 -12.97 3.84 -5.57
N ASN A 274 -13.20 3.01 -4.54
CA ASN A 274 -14.54 2.58 -4.13
C ASN A 274 -15.37 1.94 -5.27
N ASN A 275 -14.76 1.08 -6.09
CA ASN A 275 -15.38 0.41 -7.24
C ASN A 275 -15.90 1.37 -8.33
N LYS A 276 -15.34 2.55 -8.44
CA LYS A 276 -15.67 3.52 -9.49
C LYS A 276 -14.40 4.01 -10.17
N ILE A 277 -14.43 4.15 -11.48
CA ILE A 277 -13.37 4.84 -12.22
C ILE A 277 -13.43 6.32 -11.83
N THR A 278 -12.35 6.82 -11.24
CA THR A 278 -12.23 8.22 -10.80
C THR A 278 -11.46 9.06 -11.81
N ASP A 279 -10.57 8.41 -12.57
CA ASP A 279 -9.74 9.08 -13.57
C ASP A 279 -9.29 8.08 -14.63
N THR A 280 -8.88 8.59 -15.80
CA THR A 280 -8.32 7.83 -16.91
C THR A 280 -7.15 8.56 -17.52
N ILE A 281 -5.99 7.93 -17.54
CA ILE A 281 -4.76 8.46 -18.10
C ILE A 281 -4.55 7.83 -19.48
N GLU A 282 -4.53 8.63 -20.53
CA GLU A 282 -4.18 8.17 -21.89
C GLU A 282 -2.65 8.06 -22.00
N LEU A 283 -2.16 6.86 -22.34
CA LEU A 283 -0.73 6.63 -22.55
C LEU A 283 -0.33 7.04 -23.96
N LYS A 284 0.72 7.86 -24.09
CA LYS A 284 1.24 8.32 -25.39
C LYS A 284 1.87 7.18 -26.20
N ASP A 285 2.57 6.29 -25.50
CA ASP A 285 3.25 5.12 -26.09
C ASP A 285 2.55 3.84 -25.60
N LYS A 286 2.30 2.93 -26.53
CA LYS A 286 1.68 1.63 -26.24
C LYS A 286 2.70 0.49 -26.08
N ASP A 287 3.98 0.74 -26.30
CA ASP A 287 5.05 -0.27 -26.17
C ASP A 287 5.46 -0.48 -24.70
N VAL A 288 4.46 -0.66 -23.86
CA VAL A 288 4.65 -0.98 -22.43
C VAL A 288 5.30 -2.35 -22.29
N LYS A 289 6.44 -2.40 -21.62
CA LYS A 289 7.18 -3.64 -21.36
C LYS A 289 6.67 -4.34 -20.10
N SER A 290 6.44 -3.57 -19.04
CA SER A 290 5.93 -4.09 -17.78
C SER A 290 5.30 -2.97 -16.95
N THR A 291 4.73 -3.35 -15.81
CA THR A 291 4.23 -2.43 -14.80
C THR A 291 4.84 -2.81 -13.45
N TYR A 292 5.02 -1.83 -12.59
CA TYR A 292 5.59 -2.03 -11.26
C TYR A 292 4.83 -1.18 -10.23
N TYR A 293 4.70 -1.67 -9.01
CA TYR A 293 4.19 -0.91 -7.88
C TYR A 293 4.90 -1.33 -6.58
N ASN A 294 4.93 -0.44 -5.62
CA ASN A 294 5.58 -0.66 -4.33
C ASN A 294 4.69 -0.30 -3.14
N ASN A 295 3.36 -0.39 -3.31
CA ASN A 295 2.32 0.00 -2.35
C ASN A 295 2.28 1.50 -1.98
N GLU A 296 3.11 2.32 -2.60
CA GLU A 296 3.11 3.78 -2.48
C GLU A 296 2.89 4.44 -3.83
N ARG A 297 3.54 3.90 -4.86
CA ARG A 297 3.63 4.47 -6.19
C ARG A 297 3.42 3.38 -7.24
N VAL A 298 2.84 3.77 -8.36
CA VAL A 298 2.54 2.87 -9.50
C VAL A 298 3.20 3.38 -10.75
N PHE A 299 3.86 2.49 -11.49
CA PHE A 299 4.71 2.81 -12.62
C PHE A 299 4.36 2.01 -13.85
N VAL A 300 4.53 2.63 -15.02
CA VAL A 300 4.52 1.99 -16.33
C VAL A 300 5.95 2.05 -16.90
N ILE A 301 6.45 0.89 -17.29
CA ILE A 301 7.84 0.69 -17.69
C ILE A 301 7.89 0.49 -19.20
N TYR A 302 8.66 1.33 -19.87
CA TYR A 302 8.99 1.23 -21.30
C TYR A 302 10.40 0.65 -21.48
N SER A 303 10.85 0.52 -22.71
CA SER A 303 12.19 -0.04 -22.98
C SER A 303 13.33 0.84 -22.47
N ASP A 304 13.14 2.15 -22.49
CA ASP A 304 14.18 3.15 -22.26
C ASP A 304 13.81 4.20 -21.19
N TYR A 305 12.57 4.20 -20.70
CA TYR A 305 12.13 5.12 -19.67
C TYR A 305 11.01 4.57 -18.79
N VAL A 306 10.73 5.26 -17.70
CA VAL A 306 9.67 4.94 -16.73
C VAL A 306 8.79 6.16 -16.51
N ILE A 307 7.46 5.97 -16.44
CA ILE A 307 6.52 6.98 -15.99
C ILE A 307 5.86 6.54 -14.68
N GLU A 308 5.55 7.49 -13.82
CA GLU A 308 4.75 7.28 -12.63
C GLU A 308 3.31 7.71 -12.89
N VAL A 309 2.37 6.75 -12.81
CA VAL A 309 0.95 7.01 -13.05
C VAL A 309 0.18 7.36 -11.77
N SER A 310 0.79 7.21 -10.60
CA SER A 310 0.22 7.61 -9.30
C SER A 310 0.50 9.07 -8.94
N SER A 311 1.43 9.75 -9.65
CA SER A 311 1.72 11.16 -9.40
C SER A 311 0.60 12.10 -9.88
N ASP A 312 0.66 13.35 -9.41
CA ASP A 312 -0.22 14.44 -9.89
C ASP A 312 0.05 14.81 -11.36
N LYS A 313 1.24 14.46 -11.87
CA LYS A 313 1.68 14.66 -13.25
C LYS A 313 2.07 13.34 -13.91
N PRO A 314 1.11 12.45 -14.15
CA PRO A 314 1.38 11.04 -14.47
C PRO A 314 2.06 10.78 -15.82
N LEU A 315 2.16 11.78 -16.69
CA LEU A 315 2.77 11.62 -18.01
C LEU A 315 4.24 12.09 -18.08
N GLU A 316 4.78 12.57 -16.95
CA GLU A 316 6.20 12.92 -16.89
C GLU A 316 7.05 11.67 -16.68
N SER A 317 8.09 11.50 -17.47
CA SER A 317 9.07 10.45 -17.25
C SER A 317 9.88 10.77 -15.98
N ILE A 318 10.05 9.78 -15.12
CA ILE A 318 10.79 9.93 -13.87
C ILE A 318 12.21 9.36 -13.96
N GLY A 319 12.56 8.69 -15.05
CA GLY A 319 13.89 8.14 -15.23
C GLY A 319 14.10 7.43 -16.55
N LYS A 320 15.34 7.44 -17.03
CA LYS A 320 15.78 6.68 -18.20
C LYS A 320 16.35 5.33 -17.78
N ILE A 321 15.97 4.29 -18.50
CA ILE A 321 16.55 2.96 -18.37
C ILE A 321 17.75 2.90 -19.33
N PRO A 322 18.98 2.64 -18.85
CA PRO A 322 20.14 2.50 -19.73
C PRO A 322 19.97 1.33 -20.70
N ASN A 323 20.64 1.41 -21.84
CA ASN A 323 20.66 0.31 -22.80
C ASN A 323 21.31 -0.95 -22.21
N ASN A 324 20.84 -2.13 -22.63
CA ASN A 324 21.36 -3.44 -22.23
C ASN A 324 21.21 -3.80 -20.73
N VAL A 325 20.22 -3.23 -20.08
CA VAL A 325 19.84 -3.61 -18.72
C VAL A 325 18.33 -3.87 -18.67
N SER A 326 17.88 -4.65 -17.69
CA SER A 326 16.46 -4.83 -17.41
C SER A 326 16.05 -4.11 -16.13
N PHE A 327 14.85 -3.56 -16.13
CA PHE A 327 14.26 -2.93 -14.98
C PHE A 327 13.95 -3.99 -13.90
N GLU A 328 14.27 -3.69 -12.64
CA GLU A 328 13.94 -4.53 -11.48
C GLU A 328 12.95 -3.86 -10.53
N ALA A 329 13.26 -2.66 -10.06
CA ALA A 329 12.44 -1.98 -9.05
C ALA A 329 12.69 -0.47 -9.00
N ILE A 330 11.75 0.24 -8.35
CA ILE A 330 11.93 1.63 -7.89
C ILE A 330 11.59 1.70 -6.41
N LYS A 331 12.45 2.33 -5.62
CA LYS A 331 12.23 2.69 -4.23
C LYS A 331 12.71 4.10 -3.99
N SER A 332 11.83 4.96 -3.46
CA SER A 332 12.10 6.40 -3.28
C SER A 332 12.63 7.06 -4.56
N ASP A 333 13.85 7.59 -4.54
CA ASP A 333 14.54 8.21 -5.67
C ASP A 333 15.55 7.26 -6.37
N LYS A 334 15.46 5.96 -6.11
CA LYS A 334 16.38 4.96 -6.66
C LYS A 334 15.66 4.00 -7.59
N MET A 335 16.26 3.77 -8.75
CA MET A 335 15.91 2.71 -9.69
C MET A 335 16.96 1.61 -9.63
N TYR A 336 16.53 0.38 -9.58
CA TYR A 336 17.37 -0.81 -9.60
C TYR A 336 17.23 -1.48 -10.97
N VAL A 337 18.35 -1.75 -11.60
CA VAL A 337 18.39 -2.39 -12.92
C VAL A 337 19.34 -3.58 -12.90
N ARG A 338 18.92 -4.65 -13.54
CA ARG A 338 19.73 -5.85 -13.68
C ARG A 338 20.62 -5.73 -14.92
N VAL A 339 21.91 -5.90 -14.71
CA VAL A 339 22.92 -5.82 -15.77
C VAL A 339 23.20 -7.19 -16.38
N ASP A 340 23.24 -8.22 -15.51
CA ASP A 340 23.42 -9.62 -15.86
C ASP A 340 22.74 -10.52 -14.80
N ASP A 341 22.94 -11.84 -14.87
CA ASP A 341 22.22 -12.82 -14.03
C ASP A 341 22.47 -12.65 -12.52
N ASP A 342 23.58 -12.03 -12.12
CA ASP A 342 24.01 -11.91 -10.73
C ASP A 342 24.35 -10.49 -10.29
N THR A 343 24.16 -9.50 -11.17
CA THR A 343 24.55 -8.12 -10.90
C THR A 343 23.41 -7.13 -11.08
N ILE A 344 23.12 -6.38 -10.02
CA ILE A 344 22.15 -5.29 -10.01
C ILE A 344 22.88 -3.98 -9.76
N LYS A 345 22.51 -2.94 -10.51
CA LYS A 345 22.99 -1.57 -10.32
C LYS A 345 21.89 -0.68 -9.81
N GLN A 346 22.22 0.16 -8.85
CA GLN A 346 21.39 1.24 -8.36
C GLN A 346 21.68 2.51 -9.16
N ILE A 347 20.64 3.14 -9.69
CA ILE A 347 20.69 4.40 -10.41
C ILE A 347 19.88 5.42 -9.64
N THR A 348 20.43 6.59 -9.35
CA THR A 348 19.64 7.70 -8.77
C THR A 348 18.80 8.31 -9.87
N LEU A 349 17.50 8.43 -9.64
CA LEU A 349 16.58 9.09 -10.55
C LEU A 349 16.83 10.60 -10.47
N ASP A 350 17.15 11.21 -11.59
CA ASP A 350 17.26 12.67 -11.67
C ASP A 350 15.91 13.21 -12.12
N LEU A 351 15.08 13.57 -11.13
CA LEU A 351 13.71 14.05 -11.35
C LEU A 351 13.64 15.43 -12.04
N LYS A 352 14.80 16.03 -12.38
CA LYS A 352 14.89 17.40 -12.92
C LYS A 352 15.20 17.48 -14.41
N ASP A 353 15.63 16.40 -15.06
CA ASP A 353 16.19 16.44 -16.42
C ASP A 353 15.22 16.01 -17.54
N ILE A 354 13.90 15.97 -17.25
CA ILE A 354 12.92 15.68 -18.28
C ILE A 354 11.99 16.89 -18.43
N GLU A 355 12.54 17.97 -18.92
CA GLU A 355 11.75 18.97 -19.65
C GLU A 355 11.26 18.31 -20.94
N TYR A 356 10.02 17.87 -20.95
CA TYR A 356 9.31 17.65 -22.21
C TYR A 356 9.18 19.02 -22.88
N ASP A 357 9.76 19.13 -24.07
CA ASP A 357 9.53 20.27 -24.95
C ASP A 357 8.01 20.39 -25.17
N SER A 358 7.41 21.36 -24.47
CA SER A 358 5.97 21.59 -24.45
C SER A 358 5.45 22.18 -25.78
N GLN A 359 6.23 22.09 -26.84
CA GLN A 359 5.87 22.62 -28.15
C GLN A 359 5.02 21.66 -29.01
N ASP A 360 4.89 20.37 -28.67
CA ASP A 360 4.13 19.41 -29.47
C ASP A 360 2.65 19.26 -29.10
N ILE A 361 2.12 20.07 -28.18
CA ILE A 361 0.70 19.95 -27.72
C ILE A 361 -0.27 20.92 -28.43
N VAL A 362 0.17 21.73 -29.37
CA VAL A 362 -0.70 22.77 -30.00
C VAL A 362 -0.88 22.58 -31.51
N ASP A 363 -0.91 21.40 -32.06
CA ASP A 363 -1.34 21.21 -33.46
C ASP A 363 -2.34 20.06 -33.62
N GLY A 364 -3.54 20.29 -33.10
CA GLY A 364 -4.73 19.43 -33.31
C GLY A 364 -6.01 20.24 -33.40
N GLN A 365 -5.98 21.50 -33.89
CA GLN A 365 -7.21 22.21 -34.30
C GLN A 365 -7.07 22.68 -35.73
N GLU A 366 -8.08 22.29 -36.49
CA GLU A 366 -8.31 22.48 -37.91
C GLU A 366 -7.99 23.87 -38.42
N LYS A 367 -7.15 23.93 -39.44
CA LYS A 367 -7.06 25.08 -40.38
C LYS A 367 -8.39 25.23 -41.10
N ASN A 368 -9.16 26.24 -40.72
CA ASN A 368 -10.10 26.84 -41.62
C ASN A 368 -9.59 28.22 -42.02
N THR A 369 -9.13 28.27 -43.25
CA THR A 369 -8.75 29.47 -43.99
C THR A 369 -9.92 30.44 -44.10
N ASN A 370 -9.73 31.72 -43.72
CA ASN A 370 -10.10 32.83 -44.57
C ASN A 370 -9.42 34.13 -44.16
N ASN A 371 -8.79 34.73 -45.14
CA ASN A 371 -8.19 36.04 -45.21
C ASN A 371 -9.10 37.16 -44.70
N THR A 372 -8.58 38.20 -44.04
CA THR A 372 -8.49 39.57 -44.58
C THR A 372 -8.04 40.55 -43.51
N THR A 373 -6.90 41.15 -43.78
CA THR A 373 -6.49 42.57 -43.65
C THR A 373 -6.80 43.42 -42.42
N ASN A 374 -5.71 43.94 -41.85
CA ASN A 374 -5.43 45.30 -41.33
C ASN A 374 -6.29 45.96 -40.23
N ASN A 375 -5.72 46.36 -39.15
CA ASN A 375 -5.19 47.67 -38.77
C ASN A 375 -5.15 47.90 -37.27
N LYS A 376 -3.98 48.36 -36.84
CA LYS A 376 -3.65 49.31 -35.78
C LYS A 376 -4.81 49.92 -34.93
N THR A 377 -4.71 49.99 -33.63
CA THR A 377 -4.31 51.15 -32.80
C THR A 377 -4.85 51.07 -31.38
N ASN A 378 -3.96 51.20 -30.44
CA ASN A 378 -4.01 51.91 -29.13
C ASN A 378 -5.27 52.00 -28.27
N ASN A 379 -4.99 51.71 -27.02
CA ASN A 379 -5.25 52.56 -25.81
C ASN A 379 -6.44 52.28 -24.87
N THR A 380 -6.03 52.13 -23.63
CA THR A 380 -6.51 52.77 -22.39
C THR A 380 -7.61 52.09 -21.55
N LYS A 381 -7.13 51.69 -20.36
CA LYS A 381 -7.76 51.78 -19.01
C LYS A 381 -9.28 51.93 -18.89
N LYS A 382 -9.89 51.07 -18.10
CA LYS A 382 -10.58 51.51 -16.86
C LYS A 382 -11.07 50.35 -15.99
N THR A 383 -10.82 50.53 -14.73
CA THR A 383 -11.30 49.92 -13.52
C THR A 383 -12.83 50.00 -13.41
N GLU A 384 -13.49 48.94 -12.89
CA GLU A 384 -14.60 49.04 -11.91
C GLU A 384 -15.08 47.66 -11.46
N GLN A 385 -15.03 47.44 -10.14
CA GLN A 385 -15.81 46.52 -9.30
C GLN A 385 -16.96 47.30 -8.68
N PRO A 386 -17.88 46.73 -7.89
CA PRO A 386 -18.61 45.43 -7.90
C PRO A 386 -20.15 45.67 -7.77
N LYS A 387 -20.98 44.62 -7.88
CA LYS A 387 -22.33 44.63 -7.27
C LYS A 387 -22.77 43.25 -6.80
N GLU A 388 -23.11 43.19 -5.53
CA GLU A 388 -23.91 42.16 -4.83
C GLU A 388 -25.37 42.20 -5.27
N GLU A 389 -26.04 41.03 -5.30
CA GLU A 389 -27.46 40.79 -4.97
C GLU A 389 -27.68 39.30 -4.72
N LYS A 390 -27.95 38.89 -3.52
CA LYS A 390 -29.13 38.60 -2.70
C LYS A 390 -30.10 37.57 -3.26
N LYS A 391 -30.13 36.45 -2.51
CA LYS A 391 -31.21 35.57 -2.01
C LYS A 391 -32.39 35.22 -2.91
N GLU A 392 -32.64 33.88 -2.98
CA GLU A 392 -33.97 33.32 -2.70
C GLU A 392 -33.89 31.87 -2.20
N GLU A 393 -34.50 31.68 -1.03
CA GLU A 393 -34.81 30.38 -0.41
C GLU A 393 -36.04 29.81 -1.08
N THR A 394 -36.06 28.53 -1.39
CA THR A 394 -37.30 27.80 -1.60
C THR A 394 -37.29 26.50 -0.83
N ASN A 395 -38.08 26.50 0.23
CA ASN A 395 -38.57 25.35 0.99
C ASN A 395 -39.43 24.45 0.12
N THR A 396 -39.18 23.16 0.12
CA THR A 396 -40.22 22.17 -0.22
C THR A 396 -40.15 20.99 0.75
N ASN A 397 -41.14 20.95 1.62
CA ASN A 397 -41.57 19.81 2.41
C ASN A 397 -41.99 18.64 1.52
N ILE A 398 -41.53 17.43 1.80
CA ILE A 398 -42.23 16.20 1.39
C ILE A 398 -42.30 15.25 2.57
N LYS A 399 -43.52 14.87 2.82
CA LYS A 399 -44.15 14.00 3.81
C LYS A 399 -43.45 12.63 3.96
N THR A 400 -43.39 12.20 5.20
CA THR A 400 -43.37 10.82 5.69
C THR A 400 -44.63 10.08 5.32
N GLU A 401 -44.54 8.89 4.78
CA GLU A 401 -45.56 7.83 4.84
C GLU A 401 -44.95 6.55 5.40
N ASP A 402 -45.48 6.17 6.55
CA ASP A 402 -45.40 4.85 7.18
C ASP A 402 -46.16 3.83 6.32
N THR A 403 -45.62 2.64 6.12
CA THR A 403 -46.42 1.42 6.10
C THR A 403 -45.61 0.12 6.25
N ASN A 404 -46.00 -0.58 7.30
CA ASN A 404 -46.20 -2.02 7.45
C ASN A 404 -45.06 -3.02 7.68
N LYS A 405 -45.06 -3.44 8.91
CA LYS A 405 -44.68 -4.75 9.44
C LYS A 405 -45.18 -5.92 8.60
N SER A 406 -44.33 -6.89 8.38
CA SER A 406 -44.75 -8.30 8.27
C SER A 406 -43.71 -9.20 8.94
N THR A 407 -44.22 -9.78 10.02
CA THR A 407 -43.64 -10.82 10.87
C THR A 407 -43.72 -12.16 10.11
N LEU A 408 -42.60 -12.88 9.99
CA LEU A 408 -42.64 -14.32 9.73
C LEU A 408 -41.71 -15.06 10.67
N GLN A 409 -42.34 -15.96 11.44
CA GLN A 409 -41.74 -16.89 12.40
C GLN A 409 -40.93 -18.00 11.67
N PRO A 410 -39.95 -18.63 12.32
CA PRO A 410 -39.21 -19.75 11.78
C PRO A 410 -39.90 -21.09 12.08
N ASP A 411 -40.05 -21.91 11.05
CA ASP A 411 -40.46 -23.31 11.17
C ASP A 411 -39.30 -24.21 11.64
N THR A 412 -39.52 -24.80 12.80
CA THR A 412 -38.73 -25.92 13.31
C THR A 412 -39.18 -27.24 12.66
N LYS A 413 -38.31 -27.93 11.97
CA LYS A 413 -38.46 -29.37 11.64
C LYS A 413 -37.38 -30.21 12.30
N LYS A 414 -37.84 -31.12 13.12
CA LYS A 414 -37.16 -32.18 13.87
C LYS A 414 -36.66 -33.28 12.94
N PRO A 415 -35.54 -33.98 13.24
CA PRO A 415 -35.06 -35.10 12.42
C PRO A 415 -35.77 -36.41 12.75
N SER A 416 -36.07 -37.18 11.75
CA SER A 416 -36.55 -38.58 11.86
C SER A 416 -35.36 -39.57 11.77
N THR A 417 -35.27 -40.38 12.79
CA THR A 417 -34.49 -41.59 12.92
C THR A 417 -35.14 -42.74 12.16
N GLY A 418 -34.34 -43.62 11.57
CA GLY A 418 -34.64 -44.95 11.07
C GLY A 418 -33.58 -45.31 10.01
N GLY A 419 -32.72 -46.33 10.07
CA GLY A 419 -32.89 -47.65 10.62
C GLY A 419 -32.65 -48.60 9.46
N ASP A 420 -31.57 -49.40 9.58
CA ASP A 420 -31.33 -50.72 8.99
C ASP A 420 -31.33 -50.90 7.46
N SER A 421 -30.18 -51.22 6.90
CA SER A 421 -29.72 -52.50 6.32
C SER A 421 -28.31 -52.35 5.78
#